data_e1b18e9e86353a1c384b30bc4bc41a5e
#
_entry.id   e1b18e9e86353a1c384b30bc4bc41a5e
#
_cell.length_a   1.000
_cell.length_b   1.000
_cell.length_c   1.000
_cell.angle_alpha   90.00
_cell.angle_beta   90.00
_cell.angle_gamma   90.00
#
_symmetry.space_group_name_H-M   'P 1'
#
loop_
_entity.id
_entity.type
_entity.pdbx_description
1 polymer ?
#
loop_
_entity_poly.entity_id
_entity_poly.type
_entity_poly.pdbx_seq_one_letter_code
_entity_poly.pdbx_strand_id
1 'polypeptide(L)'
;MRLSRRESLRLVGGGVAAAGLWPRAALVAHAARQGVRFKIGVTDWNLKMENKPEAIALAKRLGFDGVQVSLGEGAGRLPLSDPALQREYLAESRRVGIPLASVCLEILHTNGLKNDPLGQRWVADAIPIARALGVTVVLLPFFGKQALLTLAEMDHVGDVLRDVAPEAEKAGVVLGLENTISARDNVRIMERSKSPAVLTYYDVGNSTENGFDVVEEIRWLGASRICEVHLKDNPHYLGQGTIDFPAVVDALADIGFRQWAQLETDCPSGSVEKDMARNLGYIRGVIARR
;
A
#
# COMPACT_ATOMS: atom_id res chain seq x y z
N MET A 1 77.80 -6.01 1.67
CA MET A 1 78.59 -4.76 1.67
C MET A 1 77.72 -3.71 2.36
N ARG A 2 77.93 -3.55 3.64
CA ARG A 2 78.44 -2.39 4.38
C ARG A 2 77.59 -1.13 4.16
N LEU A 3 76.79 -0.76 5.20
CA LEU A 3 77.06 0.29 6.20
C LEU A 3 76.76 1.69 5.63
N SER A 4 76.14 2.67 6.31
CA SER A 4 76.17 3.10 7.72
C SER A 4 75.27 4.31 7.81
N ARG A 5 74.39 4.40 8.84
CA ARG A 5 74.55 5.25 10.05
C ARG A 5 74.71 6.77 9.85
N ARG A 6 73.83 7.49 10.47
CA ARG A 6 73.92 8.42 11.64
C ARG A 6 73.32 9.79 11.30
N GLU A 7 72.50 10.24 12.08
CA GLU A 7 72.41 11.04 13.33
C GLU A 7 72.12 12.51 12.96
N SER A 8 71.42 13.36 13.56
CA SER A 8 71.07 13.59 14.95
C SER A 8 70.05 14.75 15.10
N LEU A 9 69.23 14.67 16.10
CA LEU A 9 68.94 15.64 17.16
C LEU A 9 68.28 17.01 16.91
N ARG A 10 67.13 17.13 17.60
CA ARG A 10 66.65 18.21 18.50
C ARG A 10 65.97 19.44 17.88
N LEU A 11 64.74 19.71 18.25
CA LEU A 11 64.49 20.65 19.32
C LEU A 11 63.01 20.59 19.76
N VAL A 12 62.86 20.73 21.04
CA VAL A 12 61.66 20.79 21.90
C VAL A 12 60.87 22.05 21.61
N GLY A 13 59.54 21.88 21.54
CA GLY A 13 58.61 23.01 21.58
C GLY A 13 57.28 22.51 22.15
N GLY A 14 57.08 22.69 23.45
CA GLY A 14 55.82 22.34 24.11
C GLY A 14 54.69 23.28 23.67
N GLY A 15 53.59 22.70 23.29
CA GLY A 15 52.32 23.38 23.08
C GLY A 15 51.23 22.59 23.78
N VAL A 16 50.78 23.06 24.93
CA VAL A 16 49.61 22.52 25.62
C VAL A 16 48.39 22.87 24.78
N ALA A 17 47.85 21.89 24.08
CA ALA A 17 46.56 22.00 23.41
C ALA A 17 45.45 21.70 24.43
N ALA A 18 44.75 22.76 24.87
CA ALA A 18 43.54 22.64 25.63
C ALA A 18 42.51 21.85 24.82
N ALA A 19 42.09 20.71 25.33
CA ALA A 19 40.97 19.96 24.82
C ALA A 19 39.66 20.73 25.07
N GLY A 20 39.26 21.49 24.10
CA GLY A 20 37.93 22.13 24.09
C GLY A 20 36.85 21.06 24.00
N LEU A 21 36.13 20.83 25.08
CA LEU A 21 34.88 20.10 25.09
C LEU A 21 33.85 20.91 24.27
N TRP A 22 33.75 20.60 22.99
CA TRP A 22 32.63 21.06 22.21
C TRP A 22 31.41 20.22 22.58
N PRO A 23 30.28 20.82 23.04
CA PRO A 23 29.06 20.06 23.21
C PRO A 23 28.69 19.53 21.82
N ARG A 24 28.58 18.21 21.69
CA ARG A 24 27.87 17.57 20.59
C ARG A 24 26.41 17.97 20.72
N ALA A 25 26.06 19.17 20.26
CA ALA A 25 24.70 19.49 19.88
C ALA A 25 24.35 18.49 18.78
N ALA A 26 23.55 17.49 19.13
CA ALA A 26 22.89 16.65 18.15
C ALA A 26 22.10 17.60 17.24
N LEU A 27 22.62 17.84 16.04
CA LEU A 27 21.84 18.34 14.92
C LEU A 27 20.79 17.26 14.64
N VAL A 28 19.67 17.33 15.34
CA VAL A 28 18.42 16.79 14.84
C VAL A 28 18.13 17.64 13.62
N ALA A 29 18.59 17.16 12.46
CA ALA A 29 18.17 17.70 11.20
C ALA A 29 16.64 17.51 11.19
N HIS A 30 15.91 18.62 11.41
CA HIS A 30 14.52 18.71 11.01
C HIS A 30 14.57 18.56 9.49
N ALA A 31 14.42 17.31 9.02
CA ALA A 31 14.08 17.08 7.63
C ALA A 31 12.83 17.92 7.40
N ALA A 32 12.93 18.93 6.54
CA ALA A 32 11.81 19.75 6.16
C ALA A 32 10.69 18.75 5.80
N ARG A 33 9.55 18.79 6.51
CA ARG A 33 8.42 17.91 6.25
C ARG A 33 8.11 18.03 4.77
N GLN A 34 8.43 16.99 4.03
CA GLN A 34 8.01 16.92 2.64
C GLN A 34 6.49 16.79 2.70
N GLY A 35 5.77 17.79 2.17
CA GLY A 35 4.32 17.78 2.18
C GLY A 35 3.77 16.46 1.64
N VAL A 36 2.60 16.07 2.10
CA VAL A 36 1.90 14.83 1.69
C VAL A 36 1.83 14.74 0.18
N ARG A 37 2.26 13.61 -0.41
CA ARG A 37 2.43 13.46 -1.86
C ARG A 37 1.71 12.25 -2.44
N PHE A 38 0.90 11.53 -1.66
CA PHE A 38 0.11 10.42 -2.17
C PHE A 38 -1.21 10.89 -2.79
N LYS A 39 -1.76 10.08 -3.68
CA LYS A 39 -3.03 10.35 -4.37
C LYS A 39 -4.19 9.72 -3.61
N ILE A 40 -5.37 10.34 -3.68
CA ILE A 40 -6.59 9.79 -3.09
C ILE A 40 -7.47 9.20 -4.18
N GLY A 41 -7.59 7.88 -4.17
CA GLY A 41 -8.52 7.14 -5.01
C GLY A 41 -9.74 6.65 -4.24
N VAL A 42 -10.58 5.90 -4.93
CA VAL A 42 -11.76 5.25 -4.37
C VAL A 42 -11.95 3.87 -5.00
N THR A 43 -12.54 2.96 -4.26
CA THR A 43 -12.86 1.61 -4.73
C THR A 43 -14.19 1.59 -5.47
N ASP A 44 -14.31 0.84 -6.56
CA ASP A 44 -15.55 0.75 -7.34
C ASP A 44 -16.70 0.07 -6.56
N TRP A 45 -16.37 -0.85 -5.64
CA TRP A 45 -17.38 -1.51 -4.80
C TRP A 45 -18.00 -0.57 -3.76
N ASN A 46 -17.28 0.39 -3.22
CA ASN A 46 -17.86 1.40 -2.35
C ASN A 46 -18.64 2.49 -3.14
N LEU A 47 -18.36 2.64 -4.43
CA LEU A 47 -19.21 3.40 -5.35
C LEU A 47 -20.47 2.64 -5.77
N LYS A 48 -20.63 1.34 -5.40
CA LYS A 48 -21.69 0.43 -5.85
C LYS A 48 -21.71 0.26 -7.37
N MET A 49 -20.53 0.24 -7.96
CA MET A 49 -20.33 0.20 -9.41
C MET A 49 -19.25 -0.84 -9.80
N GLU A 50 -19.19 -1.96 -9.09
CA GLU A 50 -18.29 -3.07 -9.40
C GLU A 50 -18.50 -3.54 -10.84
N ASN A 51 -17.40 -3.80 -11.54
CA ASN A 51 -17.40 -4.27 -12.93
C ASN A 51 -18.08 -3.33 -13.93
N LYS A 52 -18.15 -2.03 -13.63
CA LYS A 52 -18.73 -0.99 -14.51
C LYS A 52 -17.71 0.10 -14.80
N PRO A 53 -17.32 0.31 -16.06
CA PRO A 53 -16.39 1.39 -16.44
C PRO A 53 -16.88 2.79 -16.00
N GLU A 54 -18.20 2.98 -15.87
CA GLU A 54 -18.82 4.24 -15.44
C GLU A 54 -18.43 4.66 -14.01
N ALA A 55 -17.92 3.73 -13.19
CA ALA A 55 -17.33 4.04 -11.87
C ALA A 55 -16.26 5.13 -11.98
N ILE A 56 -15.48 5.13 -13.08
CA ILE A 56 -14.41 6.10 -13.33
C ILE A 56 -14.99 7.52 -13.51
N ALA A 57 -16.10 7.64 -14.26
CA ALA A 57 -16.77 8.93 -14.44
C ALA A 57 -17.38 9.44 -13.13
N LEU A 58 -17.97 8.56 -12.31
CA LEU A 58 -18.47 8.93 -10.99
C LEU A 58 -17.36 9.40 -10.07
N ALA A 59 -16.26 8.65 -9.95
CA ALA A 59 -15.10 9.05 -9.15
C ALA A 59 -14.55 10.41 -9.57
N LYS A 60 -14.46 10.68 -10.89
CA LYS A 60 -14.03 11.98 -11.41
C LYS A 60 -14.97 13.11 -11.00
N ARG A 61 -16.29 12.92 -11.11
CA ARG A 61 -17.28 13.93 -10.69
C ARG A 61 -17.19 14.23 -9.20
N LEU A 62 -16.91 13.21 -8.37
CA LEU A 62 -16.70 13.36 -6.93
C LEU A 62 -15.37 14.02 -6.58
N GLY A 63 -14.42 14.07 -7.53
CA GLY A 63 -13.13 14.73 -7.38
C GLY A 63 -12.00 13.80 -6.97
N PHE A 64 -12.12 12.48 -7.05
CA PHE A 64 -11.05 11.53 -6.79
C PHE A 64 -9.95 11.60 -7.86
N ASP A 65 -8.73 11.18 -7.49
CA ASP A 65 -7.57 11.19 -8.37
C ASP A 65 -7.47 9.92 -9.23
N GLY A 66 -8.16 8.83 -8.85
CA GLY A 66 -8.21 7.56 -9.57
C GLY A 66 -9.22 6.59 -8.97
N VAL A 67 -9.32 5.39 -9.54
CA VAL A 67 -10.23 4.32 -9.10
C VAL A 67 -9.49 3.00 -8.99
N GLN A 68 -9.68 2.30 -7.87
CA GLN A 68 -9.37 0.88 -7.75
C GLN A 68 -10.56 0.09 -8.23
N VAL A 69 -10.35 -0.89 -9.12
CA VAL A 69 -11.43 -1.62 -9.75
C VAL A 69 -11.37 -3.11 -9.45
N SER A 70 -12.56 -3.70 -9.27
CA SER A 70 -12.74 -5.14 -9.10
C SER A 70 -12.40 -5.90 -10.38
N LEU A 71 -11.67 -7.02 -10.28
CA LEU A 71 -11.45 -7.93 -11.41
C LEU A 71 -12.70 -8.74 -11.76
N GLY A 72 -13.64 -8.79 -10.84
CA GLY A 72 -14.89 -9.50 -10.93
C GLY A 72 -14.78 -10.99 -10.61
N GLU A 73 -15.91 -11.58 -10.25
CA GLU A 73 -16.05 -13.00 -10.01
C GLU A 73 -16.78 -13.67 -11.21
N GLY A 74 -16.20 -14.73 -11.77
CA GLY A 74 -16.78 -15.45 -12.89
C GLY A 74 -16.47 -16.93 -12.89
N ALA A 75 -17.38 -17.73 -13.42
CA ALA A 75 -17.19 -19.16 -13.53
C ALA A 75 -16.04 -19.50 -14.50
N GLY A 76 -14.87 -19.80 -13.94
CA GLY A 76 -13.70 -20.28 -14.68
C GLY A 76 -12.79 -19.22 -15.29
N ARG A 77 -13.17 -17.92 -15.29
CA ARG A 77 -12.31 -16.79 -15.68
C ARG A 77 -12.73 -15.51 -14.99
N LEU A 78 -11.78 -14.59 -14.78
CA LEU A 78 -12.07 -13.26 -14.29
C LEU A 78 -12.76 -12.44 -15.38
N PRO A 79 -13.87 -11.74 -15.11
CA PRO A 79 -14.57 -10.87 -16.07
C PRO A 79 -13.63 -9.88 -16.77
N LEU A 80 -12.75 -9.23 -16.02
CA LEU A 80 -11.79 -8.26 -16.57
C LEU A 80 -10.65 -8.91 -17.39
N SER A 81 -10.63 -10.24 -17.56
CA SER A 81 -9.77 -10.90 -18.54
C SER A 81 -10.28 -10.72 -20.00
N ASP A 82 -11.53 -10.24 -20.19
CA ASP A 82 -12.06 -9.92 -21.52
C ASP A 82 -11.38 -8.67 -22.10
N PRO A 83 -10.66 -8.77 -23.22
CA PRO A 83 -10.03 -7.63 -23.86
C PRO A 83 -11.01 -6.54 -24.31
N ALA A 84 -12.29 -6.86 -24.55
CA ALA A 84 -13.30 -5.87 -24.89
C ALA A 84 -13.60 -4.99 -23.67
N LEU A 85 -13.85 -5.60 -22.53
CA LEU A 85 -14.09 -4.89 -21.27
C LEU A 85 -12.86 -4.07 -20.83
N GLN A 86 -11.64 -4.62 -20.98
CA GLN A 86 -10.41 -3.86 -20.72
C GLN A 86 -10.34 -2.58 -21.55
N ARG A 87 -10.68 -2.66 -22.85
CA ARG A 87 -10.71 -1.48 -23.73
C ARG A 87 -11.74 -0.44 -23.29
N GLU A 88 -12.90 -0.87 -22.79
CA GLU A 88 -13.93 0.03 -22.26
C GLU A 88 -13.43 0.79 -21.03
N TYR A 89 -12.83 0.11 -20.06
CA TYR A 89 -12.20 0.75 -18.88
C TYR A 89 -11.11 1.76 -19.29
N LEU A 90 -10.21 1.38 -20.19
CA LEU A 90 -9.16 2.25 -20.68
C LEU A 90 -9.69 3.43 -21.49
N ALA A 91 -10.75 3.23 -22.28
CA ALA A 91 -11.40 4.29 -23.03
C ALA A 91 -12.05 5.29 -22.08
N GLU A 92 -12.79 4.80 -21.08
CA GLU A 92 -13.44 5.66 -20.09
C GLU A 92 -12.42 6.45 -19.25
N SER A 93 -11.35 5.79 -18.79
CA SER A 93 -10.24 6.44 -18.06
C SER A 93 -9.63 7.59 -18.89
N ARG A 94 -9.36 7.37 -20.17
CA ARG A 94 -8.87 8.43 -21.07
C ARG A 94 -9.90 9.54 -21.29
N ARG A 95 -11.17 9.17 -21.48
CA ARG A 95 -12.25 10.12 -21.74
C ARG A 95 -12.45 11.10 -20.59
N VAL A 96 -12.42 10.61 -19.35
CA VAL A 96 -12.65 11.46 -18.15
C VAL A 96 -11.36 12.00 -17.52
N GLY A 97 -10.20 11.50 -17.93
CA GLY A 97 -8.90 12.03 -17.54
C GLY A 97 -8.50 11.70 -16.07
N ILE A 98 -8.89 10.52 -15.57
CA ILE A 98 -8.31 9.95 -14.34
C ILE A 98 -7.91 8.49 -14.57
N PRO A 99 -6.79 8.01 -13.96
CA PRO A 99 -6.29 6.65 -14.14
C PRO A 99 -7.09 5.62 -13.32
N LEU A 100 -6.97 4.36 -13.72
CA LEU A 100 -7.12 3.24 -12.83
C LEU A 100 -5.92 3.25 -11.85
N ALA A 101 -6.19 3.08 -10.56
CA ALA A 101 -5.14 3.09 -9.53
C ALA A 101 -4.53 1.70 -9.35
N SER A 102 -5.38 0.73 -9.10
CA SER A 102 -5.04 -0.68 -8.88
C SER A 102 -6.24 -1.57 -9.18
N VAL A 103 -6.06 -2.87 -9.04
CA VAL A 103 -7.15 -3.85 -9.15
C VAL A 103 -7.27 -4.70 -7.90
N CYS A 104 -8.49 -5.18 -7.61
CA CYS A 104 -8.77 -6.10 -6.52
C CYS A 104 -9.13 -7.48 -7.08
N LEU A 105 -8.56 -8.54 -6.49
CA LEU A 105 -8.81 -9.94 -6.85
C LEU A 105 -9.81 -10.55 -5.87
N GLU A 106 -11.04 -10.07 -5.86
CA GLU A 106 -12.09 -10.41 -4.89
C GLU A 106 -12.48 -11.90 -4.91
N ILE A 107 -12.27 -12.63 -6.01
CA ILE A 107 -12.53 -14.08 -6.09
C ILE A 107 -11.78 -14.86 -4.99
N LEU A 108 -10.73 -14.29 -4.40
CA LEU A 108 -10.01 -14.90 -3.28
C LEU A 108 -10.85 -14.98 -2.00
N HIS A 109 -11.96 -14.26 -1.89
CA HIS A 109 -12.94 -14.47 -0.82
C HIS A 109 -13.62 -15.84 -0.93
N THR A 110 -13.73 -16.38 -2.15
CA THR A 110 -14.30 -17.70 -2.46
C THR A 110 -13.22 -18.77 -2.54
N ASN A 111 -12.20 -18.55 -3.37
CA ASN A 111 -11.07 -19.47 -3.58
C ASN A 111 -9.82 -18.92 -2.88
N GLY A 112 -9.73 -19.08 -1.57
CA GLY A 112 -8.67 -18.49 -0.78
C GLY A 112 -7.29 -19.04 -1.06
N LEU A 113 -6.31 -18.17 -1.21
CA LEU A 113 -4.92 -18.52 -1.51
C LEU A 113 -4.29 -19.44 -0.43
N LYS A 114 -4.80 -19.39 0.80
CA LYS A 114 -4.29 -20.19 1.92
C LYS A 114 -4.64 -21.68 1.87
N ASN A 115 -5.66 -22.09 1.08
CA ASN A 115 -6.20 -23.44 1.16
C ASN A 115 -6.83 -23.97 -0.14
N ASP A 116 -6.90 -23.15 -1.21
CA ASP A 116 -7.50 -23.55 -2.48
C ASP A 116 -6.47 -23.39 -3.61
N PRO A 117 -6.13 -24.47 -4.35
CA PRO A 117 -5.22 -24.38 -5.50
C PRO A 117 -5.70 -23.42 -6.60
N LEU A 118 -7.02 -23.18 -6.69
CA LEU A 118 -7.56 -22.19 -7.62
C LEU A 118 -7.13 -20.77 -7.24
N GLY A 119 -6.90 -20.48 -5.96
CA GLY A 119 -6.38 -19.19 -5.51
C GLY A 119 -5.06 -18.82 -6.18
N GLN A 120 -4.12 -19.75 -6.26
CA GLN A 120 -2.83 -19.53 -6.95
C GLN A 120 -3.04 -19.25 -8.45
N ARG A 121 -3.93 -19.98 -9.10
CA ARG A 121 -4.26 -19.76 -10.51
C ARG A 121 -4.85 -18.36 -10.71
N TRP A 122 -5.78 -17.92 -9.84
CA TRP A 122 -6.40 -16.61 -9.94
C TRP A 122 -5.39 -15.49 -9.79
N VAL A 123 -4.41 -15.63 -8.88
CA VAL A 123 -3.31 -14.65 -8.75
C VAL A 123 -2.49 -14.59 -10.03
N ALA A 124 -2.13 -15.74 -10.62
CA ALA A 124 -1.39 -15.77 -11.89
C ALA A 124 -2.20 -15.13 -13.04
N ASP A 125 -3.52 -15.42 -13.12
CA ASP A 125 -4.41 -14.85 -14.14
C ASP A 125 -4.59 -13.31 -13.97
N ALA A 126 -4.50 -12.77 -12.77
CA ALA A 126 -4.64 -11.34 -12.49
C ALA A 126 -3.44 -10.50 -12.99
N ILE A 127 -2.25 -11.06 -13.02
CA ILE A 127 -1.03 -10.34 -13.42
C ILE A 127 -1.10 -9.76 -14.84
N PRO A 128 -1.41 -10.57 -15.89
CA PRO A 128 -1.54 -10.04 -17.24
C PRO A 128 -2.70 -9.04 -17.38
N ILE A 129 -3.77 -9.17 -16.60
CA ILE A 129 -4.88 -8.23 -16.60
C ILE A 129 -4.43 -6.87 -16.06
N ALA A 130 -3.75 -6.85 -14.91
CA ALA A 130 -3.20 -5.63 -14.32
C ALA A 130 -2.28 -4.91 -15.31
N ARG A 131 -1.39 -5.66 -15.96
CA ARG A 131 -0.51 -5.11 -17.00
C ARG A 131 -1.28 -4.52 -18.17
N ALA A 132 -2.31 -5.21 -18.67
CA ALA A 132 -3.13 -4.75 -19.79
C ALA A 132 -3.89 -3.45 -19.46
N LEU A 133 -4.33 -3.31 -18.21
CA LEU A 133 -4.98 -2.10 -17.68
C LEU A 133 -3.99 -0.97 -17.32
N GLY A 134 -2.69 -1.23 -17.35
CA GLY A 134 -1.66 -0.25 -17.00
C GLY A 134 -1.58 0.05 -15.51
N VAL A 135 -2.05 -0.85 -14.65
CA VAL A 135 -1.94 -0.75 -13.19
C VAL A 135 -0.79 -1.62 -12.67
N THR A 136 -0.22 -1.22 -11.54
CA THR A 136 0.97 -1.88 -10.98
C THR A 136 0.68 -2.65 -9.69
N VAL A 137 -0.54 -2.62 -9.15
CA VAL A 137 -0.89 -3.31 -7.90
C VAL A 137 -2.13 -4.17 -8.11
N VAL A 138 -2.03 -5.43 -7.68
CA VAL A 138 -3.14 -6.36 -7.51
C VAL A 138 -3.34 -6.59 -6.01
N LEU A 139 -4.47 -6.14 -5.48
CA LEU A 139 -4.84 -6.41 -4.09
C LEU A 139 -5.29 -7.87 -3.95
N LEU A 140 -4.73 -8.56 -2.97
CA LEU A 140 -5.06 -9.94 -2.58
C LEU A 140 -5.74 -9.90 -1.20
N PRO A 141 -7.08 -10.07 -1.11
CA PRO A 141 -7.81 -10.01 0.15
C PRO A 141 -7.77 -11.35 0.91
N PHE A 142 -7.61 -11.26 2.24
CA PHE A 142 -7.63 -12.41 3.16
C PHE A 142 -8.58 -12.15 4.34
N PHE A 143 -9.88 -12.32 4.11
CA PHE A 143 -10.92 -12.00 5.09
C PHE A 143 -11.90 -13.15 5.32
N GLY A 144 -12.69 -13.06 6.38
CA GLY A 144 -13.73 -14.02 6.71
C GLY A 144 -13.19 -15.45 6.83
N LYS A 145 -13.70 -16.36 6.02
CA LYS A 145 -13.21 -17.76 5.98
C LYS A 145 -11.78 -17.87 5.45
N GLN A 146 -11.34 -16.88 4.71
CA GLN A 146 -10.00 -16.84 4.12
C GLN A 146 -9.01 -16.01 4.96
N ALA A 147 -9.42 -15.48 6.12
CA ALA A 147 -8.52 -14.80 7.05
C ALA A 147 -7.36 -15.71 7.47
N LEU A 148 -6.18 -15.13 7.59
CA LEU A 148 -4.96 -15.83 8.04
C LEU A 148 -4.96 -15.88 9.57
N LEU A 149 -5.07 -17.07 10.14
CA LEU A 149 -5.21 -17.25 11.59
C LEU A 149 -3.99 -17.90 12.23
N THR A 150 -3.15 -18.58 11.45
CA THR A 150 -2.00 -19.34 11.96
C THR A 150 -0.73 -19.01 11.18
N LEU A 151 0.42 -19.16 11.86
CA LEU A 151 1.72 -19.02 11.19
C LEU A 151 1.89 -20.02 10.03
N ALA A 152 1.31 -21.20 10.13
CA ALA A 152 1.36 -22.20 9.07
C ALA A 152 0.60 -21.76 7.81
N GLU A 153 -0.55 -21.09 7.96
CA GLU A 153 -1.29 -20.50 6.83
C GLU A 153 -0.49 -19.35 6.18
N MET A 154 0.11 -18.48 7.01
CA MET A 154 0.96 -17.39 6.53
C MET A 154 2.18 -17.92 5.77
N ASP A 155 2.84 -18.93 6.31
CA ASP A 155 3.98 -19.59 5.66
C ASP A 155 3.57 -20.24 4.33
N HIS A 156 2.43 -20.92 4.30
CA HIS A 156 1.89 -21.50 3.08
C HIS A 156 1.62 -20.44 2.01
N VAL A 157 0.97 -19.33 2.37
CA VAL A 157 0.73 -18.19 1.45
C VAL A 157 2.06 -17.63 0.93
N GLY A 158 3.07 -17.47 1.80
CA GLY A 158 4.40 -17.04 1.39
C GLY A 158 5.06 -18.00 0.39
N ASP A 159 4.90 -19.33 0.58
CA ASP A 159 5.42 -20.34 -0.35
C ASP A 159 4.68 -20.29 -1.70
N VAL A 160 3.35 -20.19 -1.71
CA VAL A 160 2.56 -20.04 -2.94
C VAL A 160 2.94 -18.76 -3.69
N LEU A 161 3.08 -17.65 -2.99
CA LEU A 161 3.48 -16.38 -3.62
C LEU A 161 4.90 -16.42 -4.18
N ARG A 162 5.82 -17.17 -3.57
CA ARG A 162 7.17 -17.38 -4.12
C ARG A 162 7.12 -18.02 -5.52
N ASP A 163 6.15 -18.90 -5.75
CA ASP A 163 6.03 -19.58 -7.03
C ASP A 163 5.40 -18.69 -8.12
N VAL A 164 4.54 -17.74 -7.76
CA VAL A 164 3.85 -16.82 -8.68
C VAL A 164 4.58 -15.49 -8.88
N ALA A 165 5.27 -15.00 -7.86
CA ALA A 165 5.89 -13.68 -7.86
C ALA A 165 6.89 -13.41 -8.99
N PRO A 166 7.67 -14.38 -9.52
CA PRO A 166 8.54 -14.13 -10.67
C PRO A 166 7.81 -13.61 -11.90
N GLU A 167 6.56 -14.01 -12.12
CA GLU A 167 5.74 -13.47 -13.22
C GLU A 167 5.30 -12.02 -12.93
N ALA A 168 4.95 -11.73 -11.67
CA ALA A 168 4.60 -10.38 -11.23
C ALA A 168 5.80 -9.43 -11.37
N GLU A 169 6.99 -9.85 -10.94
CA GLU A 169 8.23 -9.08 -11.10
C GLU A 169 8.51 -8.74 -12.57
N LYS A 170 8.44 -9.76 -13.45
CA LYS A 170 8.62 -9.58 -14.90
C LYS A 170 7.59 -8.64 -15.52
N ALA A 171 6.37 -8.65 -14.99
CA ALA A 171 5.29 -7.79 -15.45
C ALA A 171 5.36 -6.36 -14.86
N GLY A 172 6.19 -6.12 -13.82
CA GLY A 172 6.20 -4.88 -13.06
C GLY A 172 4.95 -4.70 -12.20
N VAL A 173 4.37 -5.82 -11.73
CA VAL A 173 3.16 -5.86 -10.90
C VAL A 173 3.52 -6.25 -9.48
N VAL A 174 2.90 -5.60 -8.51
CA VAL A 174 3.00 -5.88 -7.08
C VAL A 174 1.75 -6.63 -6.62
N LEU A 175 1.94 -7.69 -5.87
CA LEU A 175 0.91 -8.47 -5.20
C LEU A 175 0.75 -7.92 -3.77
N GLY A 176 -0.30 -7.16 -3.53
CA GLY A 176 -0.55 -6.44 -2.28
C GLY A 176 -1.38 -7.29 -1.31
N LEU A 177 -0.82 -7.62 -0.15
CA LEU A 177 -1.48 -8.41 0.90
C LEU A 177 -2.40 -7.52 1.73
N GLU A 178 -3.70 -7.69 1.64
CA GLU A 178 -4.68 -7.05 2.53
C GLU A 178 -5.35 -8.07 3.44
N ASN A 179 -5.30 -7.85 4.76
CA ASN A 179 -5.70 -8.84 5.74
C ASN A 179 -5.95 -8.22 7.12
N THR A 180 -6.05 -9.08 8.14
CA THR A 180 -6.31 -8.73 9.55
C THR A 180 -5.18 -9.15 10.49
N ILE A 181 -3.97 -9.43 9.96
CA ILE A 181 -2.80 -9.79 10.74
C ILE A 181 -1.89 -8.59 10.97
N SER A 182 -0.94 -8.71 11.90
CA SER A 182 0.00 -7.64 12.21
C SER A 182 0.93 -7.27 11.02
N ALA A 183 1.49 -6.06 11.05
CA ALA A 183 2.55 -5.66 10.13
C ALA A 183 3.74 -6.63 10.13
N ARG A 184 4.09 -7.20 11.30
CA ARG A 184 5.18 -8.18 11.45
C ARG A 184 4.87 -9.49 10.74
N ASP A 185 3.64 -9.95 10.83
CA ASP A 185 3.20 -11.17 10.14
C ASP A 185 3.10 -10.97 8.63
N ASN A 186 2.70 -9.79 8.17
CA ASN A 186 2.79 -9.42 6.76
C ASN A 186 4.24 -9.50 6.25
N VAL A 187 5.20 -8.93 6.98
CA VAL A 187 6.63 -9.01 6.62
C VAL A 187 7.12 -10.45 6.61
N ARG A 188 6.63 -11.33 7.52
CA ARG A 188 6.93 -12.77 7.47
C ARG A 188 6.53 -13.39 6.13
N ILE A 189 5.33 -13.10 5.62
CA ILE A 189 4.87 -13.59 4.31
C ILE A 189 5.76 -13.04 3.19
N MET A 190 6.05 -11.73 3.21
CA MET A 190 6.92 -11.06 2.24
C MET A 190 8.31 -11.71 2.18
N GLU A 191 8.95 -11.89 3.35
CA GLU A 191 10.29 -12.51 3.43
C GLU A 191 10.28 -13.96 2.95
N ARG A 192 9.20 -14.71 3.25
CA ARG A 192 9.05 -16.08 2.80
C ARG A 192 8.83 -16.20 1.30
N SER A 193 8.13 -15.25 0.70
CA SER A 193 7.97 -15.19 -0.76
C SER A 193 9.28 -14.93 -1.50
N LYS A 194 10.28 -14.33 -0.83
CA LYS A 194 11.59 -13.94 -1.37
C LYS A 194 11.49 -13.03 -2.60
N SER A 195 10.41 -12.27 -2.73
CA SER A 195 10.13 -11.43 -3.88
C SER A 195 9.88 -9.96 -3.47
N PRO A 196 10.49 -9.00 -4.15
CA PRO A 196 10.16 -7.59 -3.96
C PRO A 196 8.78 -7.21 -4.52
N ALA A 197 8.13 -8.11 -5.27
CA ALA A 197 6.79 -7.90 -5.82
C ALA A 197 5.67 -8.27 -4.84
N VAL A 198 5.97 -8.76 -3.64
CA VAL A 198 4.99 -9.06 -2.59
C VAL A 198 5.12 -8.02 -1.49
N LEU A 199 4.11 -7.17 -1.32
CA LEU A 199 4.10 -6.07 -0.36
C LEU A 199 2.78 -6.05 0.44
N THR A 200 2.77 -5.30 1.53
CA THR A 200 1.56 -5.05 2.30
C THR A 200 0.66 -4.04 1.56
N TYR A 201 -0.60 -4.39 1.37
CA TYR A 201 -1.67 -3.44 1.11
C TYR A 201 -2.27 -3.06 2.46
N TYR A 202 -1.90 -1.90 3.01
CA TYR A 202 -2.17 -1.59 4.40
C TYR A 202 -3.55 -0.96 4.59
N ASP A 203 -4.43 -1.61 5.33
CA ASP A 203 -5.75 -1.08 5.66
C ASP A 203 -5.78 -0.58 7.12
N VAL A 204 -5.99 0.73 7.29
CA VAL A 204 -5.99 1.36 8.62
C VAL A 204 -7.20 0.94 9.46
N GLY A 205 -8.35 0.67 8.83
CA GLY A 205 -9.55 0.21 9.54
C GLY A 205 -9.38 -1.22 10.03
N ASN A 206 -9.00 -2.15 9.15
CA ASN A 206 -8.78 -3.54 9.52
C ASN A 206 -7.73 -3.68 10.63
N SER A 207 -6.62 -2.94 10.52
CA SER A 207 -5.57 -2.96 11.54
C SER A 207 -6.08 -2.42 12.89
N THR A 208 -6.82 -1.32 12.88
CA THR A 208 -7.43 -0.75 14.11
C THR A 208 -8.43 -1.71 14.75
N GLU A 209 -9.31 -2.33 13.97
CA GLU A 209 -10.32 -3.29 14.46
C GLU A 209 -9.67 -4.53 15.08
N ASN A 210 -8.46 -4.90 14.64
CA ASN A 210 -7.69 -6.02 15.18
C ASN A 210 -6.71 -5.58 16.29
N GLY A 211 -6.81 -4.34 16.77
CA GLY A 211 -6.10 -3.85 17.96
C GLY A 211 -4.65 -3.44 17.72
N PHE A 212 -4.24 -3.23 16.47
CA PHE A 212 -2.88 -2.77 16.12
C PHE A 212 -2.78 -1.25 16.20
N ASP A 213 -1.62 -0.75 16.60
CA ASP A 213 -1.29 0.68 16.51
C ASP A 213 -0.90 1.01 15.06
N VAL A 214 -1.87 1.55 14.32
CA VAL A 214 -1.69 1.85 12.89
C VAL A 214 -0.58 2.86 12.62
N VAL A 215 -0.34 3.80 13.53
CA VAL A 215 0.70 4.82 13.39
C VAL A 215 2.09 4.20 13.59
N GLU A 216 2.23 3.34 14.61
CA GLU A 216 3.47 2.58 14.84
C GLU A 216 3.74 1.62 13.69
N GLU A 217 2.73 0.84 13.25
CA GLU A 217 2.89 -0.12 12.17
C GLU A 217 3.28 0.52 10.83
N ILE A 218 2.64 1.64 10.44
CA ILE A 218 3.00 2.38 9.23
C ILE A 218 4.46 2.84 9.28
N ARG A 219 4.89 3.43 10.40
CA ARG A 219 6.28 3.87 10.57
C ARG A 219 7.26 2.70 10.55
N TRP A 220 6.90 1.58 11.17
CA TRP A 220 7.75 0.38 11.21
C TRP A 220 7.87 -0.30 9.84
N LEU A 221 6.79 -0.38 9.05
CA LEU A 221 6.82 -0.90 7.69
C LEU A 221 7.69 -0.04 6.79
N GLY A 222 7.55 1.28 6.88
CA GLY A 222 8.18 2.21 5.94
C GLY A 222 7.59 2.11 4.53
N ALA A 223 7.88 3.10 3.69
CA ALA A 223 7.31 3.19 2.34
C ALA A 223 7.67 2.02 1.41
N SER A 224 8.80 1.33 1.66
CA SER A 224 9.25 0.23 0.80
C SER A 224 8.47 -1.08 0.98
N ARG A 225 7.68 -1.20 2.06
CA ARG A 225 6.88 -2.40 2.35
C ARG A 225 5.38 -2.18 2.17
N ILE A 226 4.94 -0.96 1.86
CA ILE A 226 3.52 -0.62 1.63
C ILE A 226 3.32 -0.28 0.16
N CYS A 227 2.52 -1.07 -0.56
CA CYS A 227 2.19 -0.78 -1.96
C CYS A 227 1.06 0.26 -2.09
N GLU A 228 -0.02 0.12 -1.34
CA GLU A 228 -1.14 1.05 -1.26
C GLU A 228 -1.76 1.00 0.14
N VAL A 229 -2.69 1.91 0.41
CA VAL A 229 -3.38 2.03 1.70
C VAL A 229 -4.88 2.11 1.48
N HIS A 230 -5.68 1.38 2.27
CA HIS A 230 -7.10 1.66 2.43
C HIS A 230 -7.33 2.58 3.63
N LEU A 231 -8.17 3.59 3.42
CA LEU A 231 -8.62 4.53 4.44
C LEU A 231 -10.11 4.31 4.67
N LYS A 232 -10.46 3.79 5.85
CA LYS A 232 -11.84 3.61 6.31
C LYS A 232 -11.94 3.78 7.82
N ASP A 233 -13.14 4.07 8.29
CA ASP A 233 -13.48 4.26 9.71
C ASP A 233 -14.87 3.66 9.97
N ASN A 234 -15.18 2.57 9.22
CA ASN A 234 -16.49 1.95 9.18
C ASN A 234 -16.97 1.53 10.60
N PRO A 235 -18.27 1.65 10.90
CA PRO A 235 -19.35 2.12 10.03
C PRO A 235 -19.49 3.65 9.98
N HIS A 236 -18.52 4.40 10.47
CA HIS A 236 -18.56 5.86 10.58
C HIS A 236 -17.99 6.55 9.33
N TYR A 237 -18.24 7.85 9.22
CA TYR A 237 -17.47 8.69 8.31
C TYR A 237 -16.03 8.82 8.81
N LEU A 238 -15.08 9.07 7.91
CA LEU A 238 -13.69 9.28 8.29
C LEU A 238 -13.57 10.37 9.38
N GLY A 239 -12.87 10.03 10.46
CA GLY A 239 -12.65 10.90 11.62
C GLY A 239 -13.85 11.02 12.56
N GLN A 240 -14.85 10.16 12.43
CA GLN A 240 -15.97 10.06 13.38
C GLN A 240 -15.99 8.74 14.15
N GLY A 241 -15.12 7.80 13.80
CA GLY A 241 -14.83 6.59 14.55
C GLY A 241 -13.66 6.80 15.51
N THR A 242 -12.79 5.80 15.59
CA THR A 242 -11.68 5.77 16.56
C THR A 242 -10.32 6.10 15.94
N ILE A 243 -10.23 6.19 14.61
CA ILE A 243 -8.95 6.37 13.90
C ILE A 243 -8.53 7.84 13.89
N ASP A 244 -7.32 8.12 14.39
CA ASP A 244 -6.69 9.45 14.29
C ASP A 244 -6.07 9.63 12.89
N PHE A 245 -6.89 10.02 11.89
CA PHE A 245 -6.42 10.28 10.53
C PHE A 245 -5.36 11.37 10.43
N PRO A 246 -5.38 12.47 11.20
CA PRO A 246 -4.24 13.36 11.36
C PRO A 246 -2.92 12.61 11.61
N ALA A 247 -2.88 11.73 12.60
CA ALA A 247 -1.69 10.96 12.94
C ALA A 247 -1.32 9.91 11.87
N VAL A 248 -2.31 9.27 11.23
CA VAL A 248 -2.10 8.36 10.08
C VAL A 248 -1.46 9.10 8.91
N VAL A 249 -1.98 10.28 8.54
CA VAL A 249 -1.43 11.09 7.45
C VAL A 249 -0.01 11.57 7.78
N ASP A 250 0.27 11.95 9.04
CA ASP A 250 1.61 12.29 9.49
C ASP A 250 2.56 11.08 9.37
N ALA A 251 2.13 9.88 9.77
CA ALA A 251 2.94 8.67 9.67
C ALA A 251 3.27 8.32 8.20
N LEU A 252 2.29 8.42 7.30
CA LEU A 252 2.51 8.22 5.86
C LEU A 252 3.47 9.26 5.26
N ALA A 253 3.38 10.52 5.72
CA ALA A 253 4.30 11.58 5.30
C ALA A 253 5.72 11.34 5.85
N ASP A 254 5.85 10.94 7.12
CA ASP A 254 7.13 10.66 7.79
C ASP A 254 7.93 9.56 7.06
N ILE A 255 7.26 8.53 6.56
CA ILE A 255 7.90 7.47 5.78
C ILE A 255 8.11 7.84 4.30
N GLY A 256 7.62 8.99 3.85
CA GLY A 256 7.73 9.43 2.46
C GLY A 256 6.82 8.64 1.49
N PHE A 257 5.67 8.16 1.94
CA PHE A 257 4.70 7.44 1.11
C PHE A 257 4.20 8.30 -0.06
N ARG A 258 4.13 7.73 -1.27
CA ARG A 258 3.78 8.45 -2.51
C ARG A 258 2.80 7.72 -3.41
N GLN A 259 2.37 6.54 -3.00
CA GLN A 259 1.47 5.69 -3.79
C GLN A 259 0.01 6.14 -3.61
N TRP A 260 -0.92 5.22 -3.75
CA TRP A 260 -2.34 5.48 -3.60
C TRP A 260 -2.83 5.22 -2.18
N ALA A 261 -3.72 6.09 -1.71
CA ALA A 261 -4.58 5.81 -0.57
C ALA A 261 -6.02 5.79 -1.08
N GLN A 262 -6.66 4.63 -1.06
CA GLN A 262 -8.03 4.46 -1.56
C GLN A 262 -9.03 4.67 -0.43
N LEU A 263 -10.11 5.41 -0.67
CA LEU A 263 -11.24 5.42 0.25
C LEU A 263 -12.05 4.14 0.07
N GLU A 264 -12.10 3.35 1.13
CA GLU A 264 -12.93 2.14 1.25
C GLU A 264 -13.96 2.33 2.35
N THR A 265 -14.80 3.35 2.20
CA THR A 265 -15.72 3.80 3.23
C THR A 265 -17.16 3.37 2.96
N ASP A 266 -17.89 3.02 4.02
CA ASP A 266 -19.33 2.84 3.94
C ASP A 266 -20.06 4.12 3.57
N CYS A 267 -21.35 3.96 3.26
CA CYS A 267 -22.26 5.06 2.95
C CYS A 267 -23.36 5.16 4.03
N PRO A 268 -23.07 5.71 5.22
CA PRO A 268 -23.99 5.74 6.36
C PRO A 268 -25.32 6.46 6.07
N SER A 269 -25.35 7.44 5.17
CA SER A 269 -26.59 8.12 4.77
C SER A 269 -27.38 7.39 3.69
N GLY A 270 -26.81 6.31 3.11
CA GLY A 270 -27.36 5.59 1.96
C GLY A 270 -27.13 6.29 0.63
N SER A 271 -26.46 7.46 0.61
CA SER A 271 -26.13 8.20 -0.61
C SER A 271 -24.63 8.13 -0.91
N VAL A 272 -24.24 7.32 -1.87
CA VAL A 272 -22.84 7.17 -2.30
C VAL A 272 -22.20 8.52 -2.61
N GLU A 273 -22.86 9.35 -3.43
CA GLU A 273 -22.27 10.63 -3.85
C GLU A 273 -22.05 11.59 -2.68
N LYS A 274 -23.00 11.64 -1.75
CA LYS A 274 -22.94 12.51 -0.57
C LYS A 274 -21.85 12.07 0.40
N ASP A 275 -21.79 10.78 0.65
CA ASP A 275 -20.94 10.20 1.67
C ASP A 275 -19.49 10.15 1.20
N MET A 276 -19.26 9.79 -0.06
CA MET A 276 -17.93 9.83 -0.67
C MET A 276 -17.37 11.25 -0.77
N ALA A 277 -18.19 12.24 -1.18
CA ALA A 277 -17.77 13.63 -1.21
C ALA A 277 -17.41 14.16 0.19
N ARG A 278 -18.16 13.75 1.22
CA ARG A 278 -17.87 14.10 2.62
C ARG A 278 -16.55 13.51 3.09
N ASN A 279 -16.34 12.21 2.90
CA ASN A 279 -15.11 11.52 3.30
C ASN A 279 -13.89 12.07 2.55
N LEU A 280 -14.02 12.31 1.24
CA LEU A 280 -12.95 12.92 0.43
C LEU A 280 -12.62 14.34 0.92
N GLY A 281 -13.64 15.15 1.21
CA GLY A 281 -13.45 16.50 1.76
C GLY A 281 -12.72 16.50 3.10
N TYR A 282 -13.07 15.56 3.99
CA TYR A 282 -12.42 15.40 5.27
C TYR A 282 -10.92 15.06 5.12
N ILE A 283 -10.59 14.00 4.39
CA ILE A 283 -9.19 13.55 4.27
C ILE A 283 -8.32 14.58 3.54
N ARG A 284 -8.85 15.25 2.50
CA ARG A 284 -8.14 16.35 1.83
C ARG A 284 -7.92 17.54 2.77
N GLY A 285 -8.88 17.83 3.64
CA GLY A 285 -8.72 18.84 4.69
C GLY A 285 -7.66 18.47 5.71
N VAL A 286 -7.52 17.19 6.06
CA VAL A 286 -6.41 16.69 6.90
C VAL A 286 -5.07 16.90 6.18
N ILE A 287 -4.96 16.47 4.92
CA ILE A 287 -3.75 16.57 4.12
C ILE A 287 -3.30 18.03 3.93
N ALA A 288 -4.24 18.93 3.64
CA ALA A 288 -3.94 20.34 3.38
C ALA A 288 -3.37 21.10 4.60
N ARG A 289 -3.54 20.56 5.80
CA ARG A 289 -2.99 21.12 7.04
C ARG A 289 -1.58 20.62 7.38
N ARG A 290 -0.98 19.80 6.53
CA ARG A 290 0.36 19.24 6.66
C ARG A 290 1.32 19.91 5.70
#